data_24e0cb98ffe91f67ed09929f7a0562a3
#
_entry.id   24e0cb98ffe91f67ed09929f7a0562a3
#
_cell.length_a   1.000
_cell.length_b   1.000
_cell.length_c   1.000
_cell.angle_alpha   90.00
_cell.angle_beta   90.00
_cell.angle_gamma   90.00
#
_symmetry.space_group_name_H-M   'P 1'
#
loop_
_entity.id
_entity.type
_entity.pdbx_description
1 polymer ?
#
loop_
_entity_poly.entity_id
_entity_poly.type
_entity_poly.pdbx_seq_one_letter_code
_entity_poly.pdbx_strand_id
1 'polypeptide(L)'
;MAAPVLPAREVKRLLAVQKLRMMGTPAEERFDKITRLAKRMFNVPLAVIDLIGETRIWLKSVQGMDAVVAARETSFCQFAILNDDICYIPDTHEDPRLVGNPNAHAGDQSVRFYAGFPLQFDGENVGVLCIAGFVPRVMSDDDMASLRDLASLAEHEINVAKLTENQRDLAAENEHLEQKALVDDLTRIWNRGAIHEIAQREMETATTTDEPCAILSLDIDHFKAINDGYGHPAGDEVLRQVSARLRGALRPTDAVGRVGGEEFLIVLPACDHDGAATAGERVRKAISAKPISFSGGSLQVTVSIGVASSAEAPTSEAMLRIADEALYRAKRGGRDRVA
;
A
#
# COMPACT_ATOMS: atom_id res chain seq x y z
N MET A 1 -35.93 19.12 -23.37
CA MET A 1 -35.53 17.70 -23.43
C MET A 1 -35.90 17.05 -22.12
N ALA A 2 -36.67 15.95 -22.12
CA ALA A 2 -36.89 15.19 -20.90
C ALA A 2 -35.57 14.45 -20.60
N ALA A 3 -35.03 14.67 -19.40
CA ALA A 3 -33.90 13.87 -18.91
C ALA A 3 -34.32 12.38 -18.94
N PRO A 4 -33.45 11.46 -19.35
CA PRO A 4 -33.78 10.05 -19.31
C PRO A 4 -34.12 9.65 -17.86
N VAL A 5 -35.18 8.87 -17.70
CA VAL A 5 -35.52 8.29 -16.39
C VAL A 5 -34.37 7.38 -16.01
N LEU A 6 -33.58 7.81 -15.04
CA LEU A 6 -32.46 7.02 -14.52
C LEU A 6 -33.03 5.71 -13.92
N PRO A 7 -32.42 4.56 -14.21
CA PRO A 7 -32.87 3.30 -13.64
C PRO A 7 -32.79 3.30 -12.11
N ALA A 8 -33.62 2.52 -11.45
CA ALA A 8 -33.61 2.33 -10.00
C ALA A 8 -32.22 1.89 -9.44
N ARG A 9 -31.32 1.41 -10.31
CA ARG A 9 -29.94 1.02 -10.02
C ARG A 9 -28.92 2.16 -10.09
N GLU A 10 -29.32 3.41 -10.44
CA GLU A 10 -28.37 4.49 -10.72
C GLU A 10 -27.41 4.75 -9.53
N VAL A 11 -27.89 4.67 -8.32
CA VAL A 11 -27.03 4.83 -7.13
C VAL A 11 -25.97 3.73 -7.06
N LYS A 12 -26.33 2.48 -7.30
CA LYS A 12 -25.39 1.34 -7.31
C LYS A 12 -24.39 1.48 -8.44
N ARG A 13 -24.87 1.86 -9.62
CA ARG A 13 -24.04 2.12 -10.79
C ARG A 13 -22.99 3.20 -10.52
N LEU A 14 -23.40 4.32 -9.96
CA LEU A 14 -22.47 5.42 -9.60
C LEU A 14 -21.45 5.00 -8.53
N LEU A 15 -21.85 4.18 -7.56
CA LEU A 15 -20.91 3.59 -6.60
C LEU A 15 -19.90 2.67 -7.29
N ALA A 16 -20.32 1.86 -8.27
CA ALA A 16 -19.40 1.04 -9.06
C ALA A 16 -18.40 1.90 -9.85
N VAL A 17 -18.85 2.99 -10.48
CA VAL A 17 -17.99 3.96 -11.15
C VAL A 17 -16.99 4.61 -10.19
N GLN A 18 -17.41 4.97 -8.97
CA GLN A 18 -16.53 5.52 -7.96
C GLN A 18 -15.48 4.50 -7.48
N LYS A 19 -15.88 3.24 -7.28
CA LYS A 19 -14.97 2.15 -6.91
C LYS A 19 -13.86 1.91 -7.95
N LEU A 20 -14.13 2.16 -9.23
CA LEU A 20 -13.14 2.02 -10.30
C LEU A 20 -11.96 2.99 -10.15
N ARG A 21 -12.18 4.19 -9.59
CA ARG A 21 -11.16 5.27 -9.49
C ARG A 21 -10.47 5.63 -10.81
N MET A 22 -11.12 5.34 -11.94
CA MET A 22 -10.57 5.58 -13.27
C MET A 22 -11.05 6.89 -13.90
N MET A 23 -12.07 7.55 -13.32
CA MET A 23 -12.50 8.88 -13.76
C MET A 23 -11.42 9.91 -13.40
N GLY A 24 -11.08 10.78 -14.35
CA GLY A 24 -10.02 11.78 -14.15
C GLY A 24 -8.60 11.25 -14.33
N THR A 25 -8.41 9.98 -14.64
CA THR A 25 -7.07 9.41 -14.89
C THR A 25 -6.63 9.61 -16.34
N PRO A 26 -5.32 9.65 -16.64
CA PRO A 26 -4.81 9.77 -18.01
C PRO A 26 -5.28 8.64 -18.94
N ALA A 27 -5.14 8.87 -20.25
CA ALA A 27 -5.31 7.83 -21.27
C ALA A 27 -4.30 6.67 -21.02
N GLU A 28 -4.72 5.46 -21.37
CA GLU A 28 -3.92 4.25 -21.18
C GLU A 28 -3.90 3.41 -22.45
N GLU A 29 -2.71 3.03 -22.89
CA GLU A 29 -2.48 2.30 -24.14
C GLU A 29 -3.32 1.02 -24.27
N ARG A 30 -3.66 0.35 -23.18
CA ARG A 30 -4.53 -0.84 -23.21
C ARG A 30 -5.93 -0.54 -23.75
N PHE A 31 -6.52 0.61 -23.40
CA PHE A 31 -7.82 1.05 -23.96
C PHE A 31 -7.65 1.64 -25.35
N ASP A 32 -6.54 2.36 -25.61
CA ASP A 32 -6.27 2.95 -26.92
C ASP A 32 -6.08 1.90 -28.01
N LYS A 33 -5.54 0.73 -27.69
CA LYS A 33 -5.47 -0.41 -28.60
C LYS A 33 -6.87 -0.87 -29.04
N ILE A 34 -7.80 -0.97 -28.10
CA ILE A 34 -9.18 -1.42 -28.38
C ILE A 34 -9.90 -0.41 -29.28
N THR A 35 -9.84 0.87 -28.94
CA THR A 35 -10.49 1.92 -29.75
C THR A 35 -9.86 2.05 -31.15
N ARG A 36 -8.53 1.90 -31.28
CA ARG A 36 -7.86 1.85 -32.59
C ARG A 36 -8.31 0.65 -33.45
N LEU A 37 -8.45 -0.52 -32.81
CA LEU A 37 -8.96 -1.71 -33.48
C LEU A 37 -10.41 -1.51 -33.91
N ALA A 38 -11.28 -1.03 -33.02
CA ALA A 38 -12.67 -0.72 -33.34
C ALA A 38 -12.77 0.25 -34.52
N LYS A 39 -12.06 1.37 -34.50
CA LYS A 39 -12.04 2.35 -35.56
C LYS A 39 -11.64 1.76 -36.90
N ARG A 40 -10.61 0.92 -36.96
CA ARG A 40 -10.12 0.28 -38.18
C ARG A 40 -11.04 -0.83 -38.66
N MET A 41 -11.49 -1.71 -37.78
CA MET A 41 -12.33 -2.86 -38.09
C MET A 41 -13.66 -2.41 -38.73
N PHE A 42 -14.30 -1.44 -38.08
CA PHE A 42 -15.60 -0.92 -38.57
C PHE A 42 -15.47 0.19 -39.63
N ASN A 43 -14.25 0.63 -39.93
CA ASN A 43 -13.99 1.75 -40.83
C ASN A 43 -14.85 2.98 -40.50
N VAL A 44 -14.84 3.41 -39.25
CA VAL A 44 -15.60 4.54 -38.71
C VAL A 44 -14.71 5.71 -38.35
N PRO A 45 -15.19 6.96 -38.39
CA PRO A 45 -14.42 8.12 -37.98
C PRO A 45 -14.19 8.17 -36.47
N LEU A 46 -15.12 7.65 -35.68
CA LEU A 46 -15.11 7.76 -34.21
C LEU A 46 -15.19 6.38 -33.55
N ALA A 47 -14.32 6.15 -32.57
CA ALA A 47 -14.40 5.02 -31.62
C ALA A 47 -13.97 5.49 -30.21
N VAL A 48 -14.76 5.18 -29.21
CA VAL A 48 -14.58 5.71 -27.85
C VAL A 48 -14.84 4.62 -26.81
N ILE A 49 -14.02 4.59 -25.76
CA ILE A 49 -14.34 3.97 -24.50
C ILE A 49 -14.55 5.08 -23.49
N ASP A 50 -15.71 5.09 -22.86
CA ASP A 50 -16.05 6.08 -21.86
C ASP A 50 -16.48 5.46 -20.52
N LEU A 51 -16.46 6.30 -19.46
CA LEU A 51 -17.02 6.02 -18.14
C LEU A 51 -18.07 7.09 -17.83
N ILE A 52 -19.26 6.64 -17.43
CA ILE A 52 -20.43 7.51 -17.30
C ILE A 52 -20.70 7.85 -15.83
N GLY A 53 -20.37 9.09 -15.45
CA GLY A 53 -20.70 9.67 -14.17
C GLY A 53 -22.15 10.16 -14.09
N GLU A 54 -22.45 10.96 -13.05
CA GLU A 54 -23.79 11.51 -12.82
C GLU A 54 -24.20 12.52 -13.91
N THR A 55 -23.33 13.51 -14.18
CA THR A 55 -23.60 14.61 -15.13
C THR A 55 -22.60 14.66 -16.28
N ARG A 56 -21.47 13.98 -16.16
CA ARG A 56 -20.37 14.01 -17.12
C ARG A 56 -19.96 12.60 -17.53
N ILE A 57 -19.44 12.51 -18.73
CA ILE A 57 -18.83 11.32 -19.30
C ILE A 57 -17.33 11.57 -19.41
N TRP A 58 -16.55 10.67 -18.85
CA TRP A 58 -15.10 10.66 -18.97
C TRP A 58 -14.69 9.78 -20.12
N LEU A 59 -14.06 10.36 -21.13
CA LEU A 59 -13.62 9.65 -22.34
C LEU A 59 -12.24 9.02 -22.02
N LYS A 60 -12.24 7.76 -21.65
CA LYS A 60 -11.03 7.03 -21.21
C LYS A 60 -10.10 6.74 -22.39
N SER A 61 -10.65 6.49 -23.57
CA SER A 61 -9.93 6.35 -24.82
C SER A 61 -10.75 6.86 -25.97
N VAL A 62 -10.13 7.62 -26.86
CA VAL A 62 -10.82 8.29 -27.96
C VAL A 62 -10.01 8.19 -29.25
N GLN A 63 -10.67 7.84 -30.34
CA GLN A 63 -10.12 7.89 -31.67
C GLN A 63 -11.02 8.75 -32.60
N GLY A 64 -10.42 9.81 -33.13
CA GLY A 64 -11.07 10.65 -34.18
C GLY A 64 -11.68 11.96 -33.67
N MET A 65 -11.50 12.31 -32.40
CA MET A 65 -11.84 13.62 -31.85
C MET A 65 -10.87 13.99 -30.72
N ASP A 66 -10.75 15.27 -30.43
CA ASP A 66 -9.94 15.81 -29.31
C ASP A 66 -10.87 16.21 -28.16
N ALA A 67 -11.31 15.25 -27.37
CA ALA A 67 -12.11 15.49 -26.19
C ALA A 67 -11.74 14.52 -25.07
N VAL A 68 -11.80 14.99 -23.83
CA VAL A 68 -11.53 14.19 -22.61
C VAL A 68 -12.80 14.00 -21.79
N VAL A 69 -13.71 14.96 -21.86
CA VAL A 69 -14.95 14.99 -21.08
C VAL A 69 -16.09 15.45 -21.99
N ALA A 70 -17.26 14.83 -21.85
CA ALA A 70 -18.49 15.23 -22.51
C ALA A 70 -19.63 15.40 -21.50
N ALA A 71 -20.65 16.19 -21.86
CA ALA A 71 -21.89 16.28 -21.09
C ALA A 71 -22.71 14.98 -21.30
N ARG A 72 -23.19 14.40 -20.20
CA ARG A 72 -24.01 13.17 -20.27
C ARG A 72 -25.30 13.37 -21.02
N GLU A 73 -25.97 14.50 -20.80
CA GLU A 73 -27.28 14.81 -21.36
C GLU A 73 -27.32 14.87 -22.89
N THR A 74 -26.20 15.19 -23.55
CA THR A 74 -26.10 15.27 -25.01
C THR A 74 -25.45 14.04 -25.65
N SER A 75 -24.87 13.15 -24.86
CA SER A 75 -24.19 11.96 -25.34
C SER A 75 -25.18 10.83 -25.68
N PHE A 76 -24.90 10.10 -26.76
CA PHE A 76 -25.66 8.89 -27.13
C PHE A 76 -25.40 7.74 -26.12
N CYS A 77 -24.25 7.72 -25.48
CA CYS A 77 -23.86 6.69 -24.50
C CYS A 77 -24.80 6.64 -23.29
N GLN A 78 -25.52 7.75 -23.00
CA GLN A 78 -26.56 7.75 -21.95
C GLN A 78 -27.70 6.74 -22.23
N PHE A 79 -27.94 6.42 -23.50
CA PHE A 79 -28.97 5.43 -23.89
C PHE A 79 -28.38 4.01 -23.86
N ALA A 80 -27.12 3.84 -24.27
CA ALA A 80 -26.45 2.56 -24.25
C ALA A 80 -26.31 1.98 -22.84
N ILE A 81 -26.00 2.84 -21.85
CA ILE A 81 -25.80 2.42 -20.47
C ILE A 81 -27.06 1.89 -19.76
N LEU A 82 -28.25 2.16 -20.35
CA LEU A 82 -29.53 1.71 -19.82
C LEU A 82 -29.88 0.27 -20.24
N ASN A 83 -29.14 -0.28 -21.19
CA ASN A 83 -29.39 -1.60 -21.75
C ASN A 83 -28.26 -2.56 -21.31
N ASP A 84 -28.57 -3.85 -21.34
CA ASP A 84 -27.58 -4.91 -21.10
C ASP A 84 -26.97 -5.45 -22.39
N ASP A 85 -27.36 -4.92 -23.54
CA ASP A 85 -26.87 -5.27 -24.87
C ASP A 85 -26.65 -4.01 -25.71
N ILE A 86 -26.24 -4.19 -26.96
CA ILE A 86 -25.90 -3.13 -27.91
C ILE A 86 -27.04 -2.11 -28.07
N CYS A 87 -26.72 -0.84 -27.90
CA CYS A 87 -27.57 0.26 -28.34
C CYS A 87 -27.17 0.65 -29.78
N TYR A 88 -27.99 0.27 -30.74
CA TYR A 88 -27.71 0.48 -32.14
C TYR A 88 -28.69 1.48 -32.77
N ILE A 89 -28.17 2.51 -33.44
CA ILE A 89 -28.91 3.59 -34.12
C ILE A 89 -28.35 3.75 -35.51
N PRO A 90 -29.02 3.16 -36.52
CA PRO A 90 -28.55 3.17 -37.91
C PRO A 90 -28.59 4.57 -38.57
N ASP A 91 -29.55 5.40 -38.18
CA ASP A 91 -29.64 6.82 -38.52
C ASP A 91 -30.20 7.62 -37.35
N THR A 92 -29.40 8.53 -36.82
CA THR A 92 -29.78 9.37 -35.67
C THR A 92 -30.92 10.35 -35.98
N HIS A 93 -31.12 10.70 -37.23
CA HIS A 93 -32.21 11.58 -37.65
C HIS A 93 -33.58 10.89 -37.63
N GLU A 94 -33.59 9.56 -37.71
CA GLU A 94 -34.82 8.75 -37.67
C GLU A 94 -35.17 8.31 -36.22
N ASP A 95 -34.25 8.49 -35.25
CA ASP A 95 -34.50 8.07 -33.87
C ASP A 95 -35.24 9.18 -33.09
N PRO A 96 -36.48 8.91 -32.65
CA PRO A 96 -37.27 9.92 -31.91
C PRO A 96 -36.67 10.36 -30.59
N ARG A 97 -35.77 9.56 -30.00
CA ARG A 97 -35.06 9.90 -28.75
C ARG A 97 -34.07 11.04 -28.97
N LEU A 98 -33.63 11.28 -30.19
CA LEU A 98 -32.57 12.22 -30.56
C LEU A 98 -33.08 13.51 -31.18
N VAL A 99 -34.39 13.71 -31.27
CA VAL A 99 -34.98 14.97 -31.73
C VAL A 99 -34.48 16.12 -30.87
N GLY A 100 -33.77 17.08 -31.47
CA GLY A 100 -33.17 18.23 -30.81
C GLY A 100 -31.84 17.93 -30.06
N ASN A 101 -31.27 16.74 -30.23
CA ASN A 101 -29.94 16.47 -29.71
C ASN A 101 -28.89 17.22 -30.58
N PRO A 102 -28.04 18.07 -29.98
CA PRO A 102 -27.09 18.88 -30.74
C PRO A 102 -26.06 18.01 -31.50
N ASN A 103 -25.66 16.85 -30.97
CA ASN A 103 -24.68 15.97 -31.63
C ASN A 103 -25.28 15.23 -32.82
N ALA A 104 -26.59 15.06 -32.88
CA ALA A 104 -27.30 14.49 -34.07
C ALA A 104 -27.60 15.55 -35.13
N HIS A 105 -27.55 16.85 -34.80
CA HIS A 105 -27.96 17.95 -35.67
C HIS A 105 -26.92 19.07 -35.79
N ALA A 106 -25.61 18.72 -35.71
CA ALA A 106 -24.48 19.66 -35.73
C ALA A 106 -24.03 20.06 -37.16
N GLY A 107 -24.90 20.00 -38.17
CA GLY A 107 -24.56 20.24 -39.59
C GLY A 107 -23.70 19.11 -40.19
N ASP A 108 -22.65 19.45 -40.90
CA ASP A 108 -21.78 18.48 -41.60
C ASP A 108 -21.01 17.53 -40.66
N GLN A 109 -20.92 17.85 -39.39
CA GLN A 109 -20.29 17.00 -38.36
C GLN A 109 -21.31 16.27 -37.47
N SER A 110 -22.58 16.21 -37.92
CA SER A 110 -23.59 15.45 -37.19
C SER A 110 -23.26 13.96 -37.17
N VAL A 111 -23.33 13.36 -36.00
CA VAL A 111 -23.27 11.91 -35.87
C VAL A 111 -24.57 11.34 -36.44
N ARG A 112 -24.49 10.57 -37.55
CA ARG A 112 -25.62 9.97 -38.24
C ARG A 112 -25.80 8.49 -37.90
N PHE A 113 -24.74 7.83 -37.47
CA PHE A 113 -24.70 6.43 -37.07
C PHE A 113 -24.07 6.29 -35.67
N TYR A 114 -24.65 5.44 -34.84
CA TYR A 114 -24.11 5.12 -33.51
C TYR A 114 -24.36 3.65 -33.18
N ALA A 115 -23.34 2.99 -32.63
CA ALA A 115 -23.45 1.69 -31.98
C ALA A 115 -22.59 1.69 -30.73
N GLY A 116 -23.18 1.35 -29.58
CA GLY A 116 -22.49 1.32 -28.28
C GLY A 116 -22.86 0.08 -27.46
N PHE A 117 -21.85 -0.57 -26.92
CA PHE A 117 -22.01 -1.71 -26.03
C PHE A 117 -21.65 -1.29 -24.61
N PRO A 118 -22.53 -1.52 -23.62
CA PRO A 118 -22.25 -1.17 -22.23
C PRO A 118 -21.09 -1.99 -21.69
N LEU A 119 -20.25 -1.38 -20.83
CA LEU A 119 -19.14 -2.01 -20.15
C LEU A 119 -19.50 -2.23 -18.69
N GLN A 120 -19.36 -3.46 -18.21
CA GLN A 120 -19.76 -3.85 -16.88
C GLN A 120 -18.59 -3.93 -15.90
N PHE A 121 -18.85 -3.49 -14.67
CA PHE A 121 -18.00 -3.67 -13.53
C PHE A 121 -18.85 -3.86 -12.27
N ASP A 122 -18.53 -4.89 -11.47
CA ASP A 122 -19.26 -5.22 -10.22
C ASP A 122 -20.78 -5.43 -10.47
N GLY A 123 -21.13 -5.97 -11.66
CA GLY A 123 -22.51 -6.23 -12.08
C GLY A 123 -23.32 -4.99 -12.48
N GLU A 124 -22.69 -3.83 -12.63
CA GLU A 124 -23.32 -2.58 -13.05
C GLU A 124 -22.67 -2.03 -14.32
N ASN A 125 -23.47 -1.39 -15.17
CA ASN A 125 -22.97 -0.73 -16.39
C ASN A 125 -22.25 0.57 -16.02
N VAL A 126 -20.92 0.63 -16.16
CA VAL A 126 -20.10 1.76 -15.73
C VAL A 126 -19.66 2.69 -16.85
N GLY A 127 -19.68 2.20 -18.09
CA GLY A 127 -19.24 2.91 -19.27
C GLY A 127 -19.75 2.25 -20.54
N VAL A 128 -19.24 2.71 -21.69
CA VAL A 128 -19.62 2.20 -23.02
C VAL A 128 -18.39 2.15 -23.91
N LEU A 129 -18.25 1.06 -24.69
CA LEU A 129 -17.47 1.07 -25.92
C LEU A 129 -18.41 1.45 -27.05
N CYS A 130 -18.17 2.55 -27.74
CA CYS A 130 -18.98 2.95 -28.86
C CYS A 130 -18.18 3.27 -30.11
N ILE A 131 -18.86 3.11 -31.26
CA ILE A 131 -18.43 3.56 -32.57
C ILE A 131 -19.50 4.48 -33.17
N ALA A 132 -19.08 5.48 -33.94
CA ALA A 132 -19.99 6.44 -34.52
C ALA A 132 -19.47 6.93 -35.86
N GLY A 133 -20.41 7.38 -36.72
CA GLY A 133 -20.11 7.87 -38.04
C GLY A 133 -20.99 9.04 -38.47
N PHE A 134 -20.56 9.77 -39.52
CA PHE A 134 -21.25 10.95 -40.05
C PHE A 134 -22.19 10.63 -41.20
N VAL A 135 -22.36 9.35 -41.53
CA VAL A 135 -23.33 8.85 -42.52
C VAL A 135 -24.11 7.70 -41.88
N PRO A 136 -25.40 7.52 -42.29
CA PRO A 136 -26.16 6.36 -41.83
C PRO A 136 -25.49 5.05 -42.22
N ARG A 137 -25.63 4.04 -41.35
CA ARG A 137 -25.00 2.73 -41.54
C ARG A 137 -25.86 1.60 -41.01
N VAL A 138 -25.97 0.52 -41.78
CA VAL A 138 -26.54 -0.75 -41.33
C VAL A 138 -25.37 -1.66 -40.91
N MET A 139 -25.42 -2.19 -39.70
CA MET A 139 -24.49 -3.20 -39.19
C MET A 139 -25.03 -4.60 -39.48
N SER A 140 -24.13 -5.52 -39.83
CA SER A 140 -24.42 -6.95 -39.87
C SER A 140 -24.41 -7.56 -38.49
N ASP A 141 -24.92 -8.79 -38.36
CA ASP A 141 -24.83 -9.56 -37.10
C ASP A 141 -23.36 -9.83 -36.72
N ASP A 142 -22.46 -10.03 -37.71
CA ASP A 142 -21.02 -10.19 -37.51
C ASP A 142 -20.37 -8.89 -36.99
N ASP A 143 -20.80 -7.72 -37.48
CA ASP A 143 -20.35 -6.44 -36.93
C ASP A 143 -20.77 -6.26 -35.47
N MET A 144 -22.02 -6.63 -35.15
CA MET A 144 -22.53 -6.56 -33.77
C MET A 144 -21.80 -7.52 -32.82
N ALA A 145 -21.53 -8.76 -33.28
CA ALA A 145 -20.74 -9.74 -32.55
C ALA A 145 -19.30 -9.23 -32.30
N SER A 146 -18.67 -8.67 -33.32
CA SER A 146 -17.31 -8.11 -33.21
C SER A 146 -17.23 -6.92 -32.22
N LEU A 147 -18.26 -6.06 -32.19
CA LEU A 147 -18.31 -4.95 -31.23
C LEU A 147 -18.49 -5.46 -29.80
N ARG A 148 -19.28 -6.53 -29.60
CA ARG A 148 -19.43 -7.20 -28.29
C ARG A 148 -18.12 -7.81 -27.83
N ASP A 149 -17.37 -8.47 -28.71
CA ASP A 149 -16.06 -9.06 -28.39
C ASP A 149 -15.06 -7.99 -27.97
N LEU A 150 -15.00 -6.86 -28.68
CA LEU A 150 -14.15 -5.73 -28.31
C LEU A 150 -14.57 -5.09 -26.96
N ALA A 151 -15.87 -5.03 -26.69
CA ALA A 151 -16.38 -4.55 -25.39
C ALA A 151 -15.97 -5.50 -24.25
N SER A 152 -16.05 -6.82 -24.48
CA SER A 152 -15.57 -7.81 -23.50
C SER A 152 -14.07 -7.66 -23.21
N LEU A 153 -13.25 -7.35 -24.22
CA LEU A 153 -11.83 -7.02 -24.01
C LEU A 153 -11.67 -5.74 -23.16
N ALA A 154 -12.49 -4.72 -23.39
CA ALA A 154 -12.45 -3.50 -22.58
C ALA A 154 -12.86 -3.75 -21.13
N GLU A 155 -13.88 -4.56 -20.90
CA GLU A 155 -14.29 -5.00 -19.55
C GLU A 155 -13.18 -5.78 -18.86
N HIS A 156 -12.50 -6.69 -19.56
CA HIS A 156 -11.37 -7.42 -19.02
C HIS A 156 -10.27 -6.47 -18.55
N GLU A 157 -9.90 -5.47 -19.38
CA GLU A 157 -8.89 -4.47 -19.01
C GLU A 157 -9.31 -3.61 -17.79
N ILE A 158 -10.59 -3.27 -17.66
CA ILE A 158 -11.15 -2.59 -16.50
C ILE A 158 -10.96 -3.45 -15.23
N ASN A 159 -11.31 -4.72 -15.30
CA ASN A 159 -11.23 -5.65 -14.17
C ASN A 159 -9.77 -5.93 -13.76
N VAL A 160 -8.87 -6.15 -14.73
CA VAL A 160 -7.43 -6.35 -14.48
C VAL A 160 -6.81 -5.11 -13.82
N ALA A 161 -7.16 -3.92 -14.29
CA ALA A 161 -6.71 -2.67 -13.68
C ALA A 161 -7.07 -2.59 -12.21
N LYS A 162 -8.32 -2.89 -11.90
CA LYS A 162 -8.83 -2.83 -10.52
C LYS A 162 -8.22 -3.89 -9.62
N LEU A 163 -8.05 -5.11 -10.14
CA LEU A 163 -7.40 -6.19 -9.40
C LEU A 163 -5.95 -5.83 -9.02
N THR A 164 -5.22 -5.25 -9.97
CA THR A 164 -3.83 -4.81 -9.76
C THR A 164 -3.74 -3.68 -8.72
N GLU A 165 -4.66 -2.72 -8.73
CA GLU A 165 -4.74 -1.67 -7.72
C GLU A 165 -4.99 -2.26 -6.33
N ASN A 166 -6.01 -3.13 -6.20
CA ASN A 166 -6.34 -3.78 -4.93
C ASN A 166 -5.17 -4.62 -4.38
N GLN A 167 -4.44 -5.33 -5.23
CA GLN A 167 -3.24 -6.09 -4.81
C GLN A 167 -2.15 -5.18 -4.26
N ARG A 168 -1.93 -4.00 -4.85
CA ARG A 168 -0.96 -3.02 -4.36
C ARG A 168 -1.38 -2.44 -3.01
N ASP A 169 -2.66 -2.10 -2.85
CA ASP A 169 -3.19 -1.56 -1.60
C ASP A 169 -3.05 -2.60 -0.46
N LEU A 170 -3.39 -3.87 -0.72
CA LEU A 170 -3.24 -4.97 0.24
C LEU A 170 -1.78 -5.25 0.60
N ALA A 171 -0.87 -5.19 -0.38
CA ALA A 171 0.56 -5.36 -0.13
C ALA A 171 1.12 -4.24 0.76
N ALA A 172 0.73 -2.99 0.51
CA ALA A 172 1.14 -1.84 1.32
C ALA A 172 0.56 -1.92 2.76
N GLU A 173 -0.69 -2.37 2.91
CA GLU A 173 -1.31 -2.58 4.21
C GLU A 173 -0.63 -3.71 4.99
N ASN A 174 -0.31 -4.82 4.34
CA ASN A 174 0.45 -5.92 4.95
C ASN A 174 1.84 -5.46 5.41
N GLU A 175 2.58 -4.75 4.56
CA GLU A 175 3.89 -4.21 4.93
C GLU A 175 3.80 -3.28 6.16
N HIS A 176 2.76 -2.44 6.20
CA HIS A 176 2.52 -1.57 7.35
C HIS A 176 2.18 -2.34 8.63
N LEU A 177 1.36 -3.41 8.51
CA LEU A 177 1.03 -4.28 9.64
C LEU A 177 2.25 -5.07 10.12
N GLU A 178 3.08 -5.57 9.21
CA GLU A 178 4.35 -6.25 9.54
C GLU A 178 5.31 -5.31 10.26
N GLN A 179 5.49 -4.06 9.76
CA GLN A 179 6.32 -3.07 10.43
C GLN A 179 5.83 -2.76 11.85
N LYS A 180 4.51 -2.62 12.06
CA LYS A 180 3.93 -2.46 13.40
C LYS A 180 4.11 -3.68 14.27
N ALA A 181 4.08 -4.89 13.69
CA ALA A 181 4.27 -6.13 14.40
C ALA A 181 5.73 -6.38 14.84
N LEU A 182 6.73 -5.68 14.27
CA LEU A 182 8.15 -5.90 14.52
C LEU A 182 8.78 -4.86 15.46
N VAL A 183 8.15 -3.72 15.65
CA VAL A 183 8.71 -2.59 16.41
C VAL A 183 7.94 -2.37 17.72
N ASP A 184 8.64 -2.06 18.80
CA ASP A 184 8.04 -1.63 20.07
C ASP A 184 7.49 -0.20 19.96
N ASP A 185 6.21 -0.01 20.26
CA ASP A 185 5.50 1.27 20.06
C ASP A 185 6.07 2.42 20.88
N LEU A 186 6.58 2.14 22.09
CA LEU A 186 7.11 3.15 22.97
C LEU A 186 8.53 3.60 22.58
N THR A 187 9.39 2.64 22.26
CA THR A 187 10.83 2.86 22.11
C THR A 187 11.30 2.95 20.67
N ARG A 188 10.47 2.49 19.72
CA ARG A 188 10.77 2.50 18.26
C ARG A 188 12.04 1.74 17.87
N ILE A 189 12.38 0.72 18.62
CA ILE A 189 13.37 -0.32 18.32
C ILE A 189 12.64 -1.63 18.10
N TRP A 190 13.35 -2.71 17.76
CA TRP A 190 12.73 -4.02 17.56
C TRP A 190 11.97 -4.45 18.81
N ASN A 191 10.81 -5.08 18.64
CA ASN A 191 10.10 -5.70 19.75
C ASN A 191 10.71 -7.07 20.10
N ARG A 192 10.18 -7.70 21.14
CA ARG A 192 10.66 -8.99 21.64
C ARG A 192 10.72 -10.07 20.54
N GLY A 193 9.66 -10.22 19.74
CA GLY A 193 9.59 -11.24 18.68
C GLY A 193 10.68 -11.03 17.65
N ALA A 194 10.76 -9.80 17.11
CA ALA A 194 11.70 -9.46 16.05
C ALA A 194 13.17 -9.61 16.48
N ILE A 195 13.54 -9.13 17.68
CA ILE A 195 14.94 -9.21 18.11
C ILE A 195 15.39 -10.65 18.40
N HIS A 196 14.49 -11.53 18.88
CA HIS A 196 14.81 -12.94 19.05
C HIS A 196 14.98 -13.65 17.68
N GLU A 197 14.17 -13.31 16.69
CA GLU A 197 14.31 -13.83 15.33
C GLU A 197 15.64 -13.40 14.69
N ILE A 198 16.02 -12.13 14.89
CA ILE A 198 17.34 -11.62 14.45
C ILE A 198 18.47 -12.39 15.14
N ALA A 199 18.40 -12.59 16.46
CA ALA A 199 19.42 -13.34 17.19
C ALA A 199 19.56 -14.79 16.68
N GLN A 200 18.44 -15.43 16.35
CA GLN A 200 18.46 -16.77 15.77
C GLN A 200 19.14 -16.79 14.40
N ARG A 201 18.77 -15.88 13.49
CA ARG A 201 19.35 -15.79 12.14
C ARG A 201 20.86 -15.51 12.17
N GLU A 202 21.30 -14.61 13.06
CA GLU A 202 22.73 -14.31 13.21
C GLU A 202 23.51 -15.52 13.74
N MET A 203 22.92 -16.30 14.64
CA MET A 203 23.53 -17.54 15.13
C MET A 203 23.66 -18.59 14.02
N GLU A 204 22.63 -18.75 13.18
CA GLU A 204 22.65 -19.63 12.01
C GLU A 204 23.74 -19.19 10.98
N THR A 205 23.84 -17.87 10.77
CA THR A 205 24.88 -17.29 9.90
C THR A 205 26.27 -17.54 10.47
N ALA A 206 26.49 -17.28 11.76
CA ALA A 206 27.76 -17.54 12.44
C ALA A 206 28.22 -19.00 12.32
N THR A 207 27.27 -19.94 12.43
CA THR A 207 27.55 -21.38 12.27
C THR A 207 27.94 -21.73 10.82
N THR A 208 27.38 -21.01 9.83
CA THR A 208 27.61 -21.31 8.40
C THR A 208 28.87 -20.65 7.85
N THR A 209 29.19 -19.44 8.34
CA THR A 209 30.30 -18.62 7.81
C THR A 209 31.58 -18.69 8.64
N ASP A 210 31.54 -19.35 9.81
CA ASP A 210 32.63 -19.36 10.81
C ASP A 210 32.97 -17.93 11.33
N GLU A 211 32.06 -16.98 11.17
CA GLU A 211 32.18 -15.62 11.74
C GLU A 211 31.42 -15.56 13.06
N PRO A 212 32.06 -15.13 14.17
CA PRO A 212 31.38 -15.11 15.45
C PRO A 212 30.27 -14.07 15.49
N CYS A 213 29.19 -14.35 16.22
CA CYS A 213 28.21 -13.35 16.62
C CYS A 213 28.12 -13.30 18.15
N ALA A 214 27.63 -12.17 18.68
CA ALA A 214 27.44 -12.00 20.12
C ALA A 214 26.12 -11.33 20.44
N ILE A 215 25.66 -11.48 21.69
CA ILE A 215 24.49 -10.78 22.22
C ILE A 215 24.82 -10.12 23.55
N LEU A 216 24.08 -9.02 23.83
CA LEU A 216 24.10 -8.33 25.09
C LEU A 216 22.67 -8.34 25.64
N SER A 217 22.48 -8.95 26.84
CA SER A 217 21.28 -8.75 27.65
C SER A 217 21.49 -7.53 28.56
N LEU A 218 20.60 -6.55 28.49
CA LEU A 218 20.71 -5.28 29.18
C LEU A 218 19.45 -4.98 30.00
N ASP A 219 19.62 -4.42 31.18
CA ASP A 219 18.53 -4.00 32.04
C ASP A 219 18.83 -2.64 32.69
N ILE A 220 17.81 -1.79 32.81
CA ILE A 220 17.94 -0.47 33.42
C ILE A 220 17.93 -0.61 34.91
N ASP A 221 19.04 -0.19 35.55
CA ASP A 221 19.21 -0.28 36.98
C ASP A 221 18.16 0.54 37.74
N HIS A 222 17.53 -0.10 38.73
CA HIS A 222 16.53 0.53 39.60
C HIS A 222 15.30 1.12 38.90
N PHE A 223 14.93 0.63 37.72
CA PHE A 223 13.83 1.17 36.93
C PHE A 223 12.49 1.18 37.69
N LYS A 224 12.22 0.15 38.50
CA LYS A 224 11.02 0.13 39.33
C LYS A 224 11.00 1.32 40.32
N ALA A 225 12.15 1.67 40.94
CA ALA A 225 12.22 2.83 41.83
C ALA A 225 11.98 4.16 41.11
N ILE A 226 12.33 4.24 39.82
CA ILE A 226 12.02 5.40 38.95
C ILE A 226 10.52 5.51 38.80
N ASN A 227 9.85 4.41 38.43
CA ASN A 227 8.38 4.40 38.27
C ASN A 227 7.67 4.72 39.60
N ASP A 228 8.10 4.11 40.69
CA ASP A 228 7.49 4.30 42.01
C ASP A 228 7.67 5.75 42.53
N GLY A 229 8.82 6.39 42.20
CA GLY A 229 9.14 7.75 42.64
C GLY A 229 8.61 8.87 41.78
N TYR A 230 8.57 8.67 40.43
CA TYR A 230 8.26 9.73 39.47
C TYR A 230 7.06 9.41 38.56
N GLY A 231 6.47 8.22 38.72
CA GLY A 231 5.34 7.74 37.93
C GLY A 231 5.71 7.14 36.55
N HIS A 232 4.81 6.37 36.01
CA HIS A 232 4.99 5.70 34.69
C HIS A 232 5.37 6.63 33.55
N PRO A 233 4.84 7.87 33.42
CA PRO A 233 5.26 8.77 32.35
C PRO A 233 6.77 9.13 32.38
N ALA A 234 7.37 9.20 33.55
CA ALA A 234 8.82 9.40 33.70
C ALA A 234 9.62 8.15 33.28
N GLY A 235 9.12 6.97 33.65
CA GLY A 235 9.69 5.69 33.19
C GLY A 235 9.61 5.54 31.65
N ASP A 236 8.51 5.90 31.06
CA ASP A 236 8.35 5.89 29.60
C ASP A 236 9.36 6.79 28.91
N GLU A 237 9.61 7.98 29.44
CA GLU A 237 10.61 8.91 28.90
C GLU A 237 12.04 8.35 29.05
N VAL A 238 12.31 7.71 30.20
CA VAL A 238 13.59 6.99 30.43
C VAL A 238 13.77 5.91 29.37
N LEU A 239 12.76 5.08 29.10
CA LEU A 239 12.82 4.04 28.06
C LEU A 239 13.08 4.62 26.67
N ARG A 240 12.42 5.71 26.29
CA ARG A 240 12.64 6.38 24.99
C ARG A 240 14.07 6.90 24.87
N GLN A 241 14.57 7.58 25.89
CA GLN A 241 15.92 8.14 25.84
C GLN A 241 17.02 7.09 25.92
N VAL A 242 16.83 6.04 26.72
CA VAL A 242 17.73 4.87 26.72
C VAL A 242 17.80 4.25 25.34
N SER A 243 16.66 3.97 24.72
CA SER A 243 16.60 3.40 23.37
C SER A 243 17.29 4.28 22.32
N ALA A 244 17.13 5.60 22.40
CA ALA A 244 17.82 6.54 21.52
C ALA A 244 19.34 6.52 21.71
N ARG A 245 19.81 6.44 22.97
CA ARG A 245 21.25 6.33 23.29
C ARG A 245 21.83 4.99 22.85
N LEU A 246 21.08 3.89 23.01
CA LEU A 246 21.45 2.57 22.51
C LEU A 246 21.71 2.62 21.00
N ARG A 247 20.74 3.11 20.22
CA ARG A 247 20.90 3.24 18.75
C ARG A 247 22.09 4.12 18.36
N GLY A 248 22.34 5.21 19.08
CA GLY A 248 23.47 6.09 18.81
C GLY A 248 24.85 5.51 19.18
N ALA A 249 24.88 4.49 20.06
CA ALA A 249 26.11 3.83 20.48
C ALA A 249 26.45 2.57 19.69
N LEU A 250 25.52 2.07 18.88
CA LEU A 250 25.65 0.85 18.08
C LEU A 250 26.00 1.16 16.63
N ARG A 251 26.54 0.16 15.91
CA ARG A 251 26.83 0.23 14.48
C ARG A 251 25.51 0.05 13.69
N PRO A 252 25.45 0.50 12.42
CA PRO A 252 24.28 0.25 11.58
C PRO A 252 23.94 -1.22 11.34
N THR A 253 24.91 -2.12 11.50
CA THR A 253 24.76 -3.58 11.39
C THR A 253 24.27 -4.22 12.68
N ASP A 254 24.40 -3.55 13.82
CA ASP A 254 23.98 -4.07 15.12
C ASP A 254 22.46 -3.90 15.26
N ALA A 255 21.80 -4.87 15.87
CA ALA A 255 20.38 -4.78 16.15
C ALA A 255 20.11 -4.59 17.64
N VAL A 256 19.07 -3.81 17.98
CA VAL A 256 18.63 -3.61 19.36
C VAL A 256 17.11 -3.72 19.46
N GLY A 257 16.62 -4.47 20.45
CA GLY A 257 15.20 -4.67 20.71
C GLY A 257 14.86 -4.59 22.18
N ARG A 258 13.59 -4.31 22.47
CA ARG A 258 13.04 -4.35 23.82
C ARG A 258 12.35 -5.69 24.04
N VAL A 259 12.80 -6.45 25.06
CA VAL A 259 12.30 -7.80 25.34
C VAL A 259 11.35 -7.87 26.54
N GLY A 260 11.37 -6.87 27.38
CA GLY A 260 10.52 -6.76 28.57
C GLY A 260 10.32 -5.32 29.00
N GLY A 261 9.81 -5.08 30.22
CA GLY A 261 9.54 -3.76 30.76
C GLY A 261 10.73 -2.81 30.64
N GLU A 262 11.85 -3.19 31.26
CA GLU A 262 13.12 -2.44 31.31
C GLU A 262 14.29 -3.17 30.68
N GLU A 263 14.00 -4.30 30.00
CA GLU A 263 14.99 -5.23 29.46
C GLU A 263 15.15 -5.03 27.93
N PHE A 264 16.39 -5.05 27.48
CA PHE A 264 16.78 -4.90 26.10
C PHE A 264 17.73 -6.03 25.69
N LEU A 265 17.65 -6.42 24.43
CA LEU A 265 18.57 -7.34 23.78
C LEU A 265 19.28 -6.63 22.64
N ILE A 266 20.60 -6.80 22.54
CA ILE A 266 21.42 -6.28 21.45
C ILE A 266 22.06 -7.47 20.76
N VAL A 267 22.03 -7.50 19.44
CA VAL A 267 22.66 -8.53 18.60
C VAL A 267 23.78 -7.88 17.80
N LEU A 268 24.96 -8.47 17.88
CA LEU A 268 26.18 -7.98 17.27
C LEU A 268 26.72 -8.98 16.25
N PRO A 269 26.43 -8.82 14.95
CA PRO A 269 27.01 -9.64 13.89
C PRO A 269 28.54 -9.45 13.79
N ALA A 270 29.22 -10.47 13.32
CA ALA A 270 30.69 -10.48 13.14
C ALA A 270 31.44 -9.91 14.37
N CYS A 271 31.09 -10.41 15.57
CA CYS A 271 31.60 -9.91 16.84
C CYS A 271 31.88 -11.06 17.80
N ASP A 272 33.10 -11.13 18.31
CA ASP A 272 33.51 -12.05 19.35
C ASP A 272 33.18 -11.53 20.78
N HIS A 273 33.49 -12.30 21.78
CA HIS A 273 33.23 -11.95 23.18
C HIS A 273 33.90 -10.63 23.62
N ASP A 274 35.16 -10.43 23.27
CA ASP A 274 35.93 -9.23 23.67
C ASP A 274 35.40 -7.97 22.99
N GLY A 275 35.06 -8.10 21.67
CA GLY A 275 34.39 -7.06 20.90
C GLY A 275 33.03 -6.69 21.51
N ALA A 276 32.27 -7.70 21.90
CA ALA A 276 30.95 -7.52 22.55
C ALA A 276 31.07 -6.86 23.94
N ALA A 277 32.04 -7.26 24.75
CA ALA A 277 32.33 -6.60 26.05
C ALA A 277 32.71 -5.12 25.84
N THR A 278 33.52 -4.83 24.82
CA THR A 278 33.88 -3.45 24.41
C THR A 278 32.63 -2.66 23.97
N ALA A 279 31.78 -3.26 23.18
CA ALA A 279 30.51 -2.65 22.76
C ALA A 279 29.58 -2.40 23.96
N GLY A 280 29.47 -3.36 24.85
CA GLY A 280 28.72 -3.22 26.12
C GLY A 280 29.20 -2.03 26.97
N GLU A 281 30.50 -1.88 27.16
CA GLU A 281 31.06 -0.73 27.91
C GLU A 281 30.81 0.61 27.19
N ARG A 282 30.85 0.65 25.84
CA ARG A 282 30.48 1.84 25.06
C ARG A 282 29.02 2.21 25.27
N VAL A 283 28.12 1.22 25.22
CA VAL A 283 26.68 1.37 25.48
C VAL A 283 26.44 1.88 26.90
N ARG A 284 27.02 1.22 27.91
CA ARG A 284 26.89 1.60 29.32
C ARG A 284 27.28 3.06 29.55
N LYS A 285 28.45 3.45 29.05
CA LYS A 285 28.96 4.84 29.12
C LYS A 285 28.04 5.83 28.41
N ALA A 286 27.52 5.48 27.23
CA ALA A 286 26.62 6.35 26.47
C ALA A 286 25.31 6.62 27.25
N ILE A 287 24.78 5.60 27.96
CA ILE A 287 23.56 5.74 28.74
C ILE A 287 23.82 6.61 29.96
N SER A 288 24.92 6.39 30.69
CA SER A 288 25.25 7.13 31.90
C SER A 288 25.92 8.49 31.68
N ALA A 289 26.27 8.87 30.43
CA ALA A 289 27.00 10.09 30.09
C ALA A 289 26.31 11.39 30.52
N LYS A 290 25.00 11.42 30.47
CA LYS A 290 24.18 12.61 30.78
C LYS A 290 22.91 12.18 31.55
N PRO A 291 22.41 13.00 32.49
CA PRO A 291 21.10 12.75 33.08
C PRO A 291 20.01 12.64 32.00
N ILE A 292 18.96 11.89 32.28
CA ILE A 292 17.74 11.80 31.48
C ILE A 292 16.75 12.81 32.03
N SER A 293 16.28 13.71 31.18
CA SER A 293 15.30 14.74 31.52
C SER A 293 13.89 14.27 31.23
N PHE A 294 12.94 14.56 32.11
CA PHE A 294 11.52 14.25 31.97
C PHE A 294 10.67 15.38 32.62
N SER A 295 9.36 15.35 32.40
CA SER A 295 8.45 16.32 33.04
C SER A 295 8.47 16.14 34.56
N GLY A 296 9.15 17.02 35.25
CA GLY A 296 9.29 16.97 36.70
C GLY A 296 10.75 16.85 37.20
N GLY A 297 11.75 16.76 36.31
CA GLY A 297 13.15 16.75 36.69
C GLY A 297 14.10 16.06 35.74
N SER A 298 15.23 15.67 36.29
CA SER A 298 16.22 14.82 35.62
C SER A 298 16.86 13.86 36.59
N LEU A 299 17.23 12.68 36.11
CA LEU A 299 17.91 11.69 36.91
C LEU A 299 19.05 10.99 36.19
N GLN A 300 20.04 10.55 36.91
CA GLN A 300 21.11 9.72 36.39
C GLN A 300 20.61 8.27 36.27
N VAL A 301 20.73 7.70 35.09
CA VAL A 301 20.33 6.32 34.78
C VAL A 301 21.57 5.50 34.45
N THR A 302 21.66 4.30 34.99
CA THR A 302 22.69 3.31 34.71
C THR A 302 22.07 2.03 34.18
N VAL A 303 22.88 1.17 33.60
CA VAL A 303 22.46 -0.14 33.11
C VAL A 303 23.45 -1.22 33.49
N SER A 304 22.93 -2.40 33.73
CA SER A 304 23.71 -3.63 33.85
C SER A 304 23.64 -4.41 32.58
N ILE A 305 24.73 -5.00 32.13
CA ILE A 305 24.85 -5.70 30.85
C ILE A 305 25.53 -7.05 31.09
N GLY A 306 24.93 -8.11 30.52
CA GLY A 306 25.53 -9.43 30.41
C GLY A 306 25.87 -9.74 28.95
N VAL A 307 27.03 -10.35 28.72
CA VAL A 307 27.58 -10.66 27.39
C VAL A 307 27.62 -12.17 27.18
N ALA A 308 27.31 -12.61 25.96
CA ALA A 308 27.60 -13.96 25.50
C ALA A 308 27.93 -13.95 23.98
N SER A 309 28.75 -14.92 23.56
CA SER A 309 29.12 -15.09 22.16
C SER A 309 28.76 -16.49 21.63
N SER A 310 28.67 -16.61 20.31
CA SER A 310 28.42 -17.89 19.63
C SER A 310 29.49 -18.96 19.92
N ALA A 311 30.68 -18.54 20.29
CA ALA A 311 31.75 -19.48 20.69
C ALA A 311 31.45 -20.22 22.00
N GLU A 312 30.56 -19.66 22.83
CA GLU A 312 30.21 -20.18 24.18
C GLU A 312 28.92 -20.99 24.17
N ALA A 313 28.17 -20.96 23.08
CA ALA A 313 26.84 -21.53 22.99
C ALA A 313 26.56 -22.20 21.64
N PRO A 314 25.94 -23.39 21.61
CA PRO A 314 25.60 -24.07 20.38
C PRO A 314 24.32 -23.55 19.71
N THR A 315 23.49 -22.80 20.40
CA THR A 315 22.21 -22.24 19.93
C THR A 315 21.97 -20.84 20.44
N SER A 316 21.08 -20.10 19.77
CA SER A 316 20.67 -18.73 20.20
C SER A 316 20.05 -18.75 21.60
N GLU A 317 19.24 -19.75 21.94
CA GLU A 317 18.64 -19.87 23.29
C GLU A 317 19.71 -20.13 24.38
N ALA A 318 20.72 -20.94 24.06
CA ALA A 318 21.83 -21.15 24.99
C ALA A 318 22.63 -19.87 25.18
N MET A 319 22.88 -19.11 24.12
CA MET A 319 23.58 -17.84 24.17
C MET A 319 22.80 -16.80 25.01
N LEU A 320 21.46 -16.70 24.79
CA LEU A 320 20.59 -15.84 25.59
C LEU A 320 20.66 -16.18 27.09
N ARG A 321 20.60 -17.47 27.42
CA ARG A 321 20.73 -17.90 28.83
C ARG A 321 22.09 -17.52 29.47
N ILE A 322 23.18 -17.66 28.71
CA ILE A 322 24.52 -17.26 29.20
C ILE A 322 24.57 -15.73 29.43
N ALA A 323 24.03 -14.93 28.51
CA ALA A 323 23.96 -13.49 28.66
C ALA A 323 23.09 -13.06 29.84
N ASP A 324 21.97 -13.73 30.10
CA ASP A 324 21.11 -13.45 31.26
C ASP A 324 21.79 -13.82 32.57
N GLU A 325 22.54 -14.96 32.64
CA GLU A 325 23.34 -15.32 33.80
C GLU A 325 24.45 -14.28 34.05
N ALA A 326 25.08 -13.76 33.01
CA ALA A 326 26.05 -12.67 33.06
C ALA A 326 25.41 -11.38 33.58
N LEU A 327 24.24 -10.99 33.01
CA LEU A 327 23.47 -9.84 33.48
C LEU A 327 23.13 -9.95 35.00
N TYR A 328 22.72 -11.13 35.43
CA TYR A 328 22.47 -11.36 36.84
C TYR A 328 23.74 -11.17 37.72
N ARG A 329 24.94 -11.62 37.24
CA ARG A 329 26.23 -11.35 37.91
C ARG A 329 26.53 -9.86 37.96
N ALA A 330 26.29 -9.11 36.86
CA ALA A 330 26.45 -7.66 36.83
C ALA A 330 25.58 -6.95 37.88
N LYS A 331 24.30 -7.31 37.98
CA LYS A 331 23.37 -6.76 38.95
C LYS A 331 23.82 -7.06 40.41
N ARG A 332 24.25 -8.29 40.70
CA ARG A 332 24.75 -8.68 42.05
C ARG A 332 26.11 -8.07 42.39
N GLY A 333 26.95 -7.82 41.39
CA GLY A 333 28.26 -7.22 41.56
C GLY A 333 28.24 -5.70 41.86
N GLY A 334 27.07 -5.08 42.00
CA GLY A 334 26.93 -3.65 42.34
C GLY A 334 26.35 -2.81 41.20
N ARG A 335 25.83 -3.44 40.14
CA ARG A 335 25.22 -2.76 38.98
C ARG A 335 26.19 -1.88 38.18
N ASP A 336 25.68 -1.09 37.21
CA ASP A 336 26.44 -0.17 36.34
C ASP A 336 27.72 -0.82 35.80
N ARG A 337 27.61 -2.00 35.20
CA ARG A 337 28.75 -2.77 34.67
C ARG A 337 28.38 -3.75 33.59
N VAL A 338 29.39 -4.21 32.85
CA VAL A 338 29.37 -5.34 31.97
C VAL A 338 29.97 -6.57 32.67
N ALA A 339 29.37 -7.77 32.43
CA ALA A 339 29.85 -9.04 33.00
C ALA A 339 29.80 -10.17 31.97
#